data_6c249d6fbbb3e0040a7bbde8fefcb9a8
#
_entry.id   6c249d6fbbb3e0040a7bbde8fefcb9a8
#
_cell.length_a   1.000
_cell.length_b   1.000
_cell.length_c   1.000
_cell.angle_alpha   90.00
_cell.angle_beta   90.00
_cell.angle_gamma   90.00
#
_symmetry.space_group_name_H-M   'P 1'
#
loop_
_entity.id
_entity.type
_entity.pdbx_description
1 polymer ?
#
loop_
_entity_poly.entity_id
_entity_poly.type
_entity_poly.pdbx_seq_one_letter_code
_entity_poly.pdbx_strand_id
1 'polypeptide(L)'
;MHKVIQSASSETDSPSVMGSGCGEGHGNGNANGSSVATNLAFTKFFFVIARADDDAHGARLRAAGGNIARGFFNDFDIDDARELQAQRFETIQFCVREGDAPADCPGPCLPQARHMVQVSSKYRPRLQEIDEELRRRIGDSAEILSLEGAFRNPRYSSAELVQYSTRNAPPRRSGRLSKNVILLPMRKTSEWWEKSALERHSYFYPHVDHNSATPVKGHALAAEKGIPALFRRVYHNPDGYERAGEFDFVSYFECDDESLPVFDQVISSLRDVRQNPEWCYVQEGPMWRGRRVLRW
;
A
#
# COMPACT_ATOMS: atom_id res chain seq x y z
N MET A 1 15.00 -16.37 9.93
CA MET A 1 14.97 -16.79 8.52
C MET A 1 15.84 -17.99 8.19
N HIS A 2 17.06 -18.12 8.72
CA HIS A 2 17.92 -19.30 8.43
C HIS A 2 17.30 -20.67 8.73
N LYS A 3 16.39 -20.79 9.67
CA LYS A 3 15.75 -22.08 10.02
C LYS A 3 14.58 -22.52 9.11
N VAL A 4 14.03 -21.59 8.33
CA VAL A 4 12.87 -21.87 7.46
C VAL A 4 13.31 -22.34 6.06
N ILE A 5 14.52 -22.00 5.65
CA ILE A 5 15.04 -22.32 4.31
C ILE A 5 15.71 -23.73 4.24
N GLN A 6 16.11 -24.30 5.41
CA GLN A 6 16.84 -25.57 5.43
C GLN A 6 15.99 -26.83 5.55
N SER A 7 14.65 -26.76 5.61
CA SER A 7 13.79 -27.94 5.76
C SER A 7 13.15 -28.47 4.47
N ALA A 8 13.57 -28.01 3.31
CA ALA A 8 12.97 -28.40 2.04
C ALA A 8 13.90 -29.23 1.12
N SER A 9 14.79 -30.04 1.66
CA SER A 9 15.57 -31.00 0.84
C SER A 9 15.71 -32.30 1.58
N SER A 10 14.85 -33.25 1.28
CA SER A 10 15.01 -34.71 1.13
C SER A 10 13.65 -35.38 1.18
N GLU A 11 13.23 -35.94 0.08
CA GLU A 11 13.03 -37.38 -0.09
C GLU A 11 12.42 -37.67 -1.46
N THR A 12 13.19 -38.40 -2.19
CA THR A 12 12.83 -39.14 -3.41
C THR A 12 11.94 -40.31 -3.04
N ASP A 13 10.84 -40.49 -3.75
CA ASP A 13 10.44 -41.83 -4.16
C ASP A 13 9.43 -41.75 -5.34
N SER A 14 9.82 -42.40 -6.44
CA SER A 14 8.93 -42.73 -7.53
C SER A 14 8.41 -44.18 -7.33
N PRO A 15 7.22 -44.48 -7.81
CA PRO A 15 7.18 -45.55 -8.80
C PRO A 15 6.30 -45.25 -10.03
N SER A 16 6.83 -45.74 -11.15
CA SER A 16 6.19 -46.00 -12.43
C SER A 16 4.93 -46.87 -12.34
N VAL A 17 3.95 -46.66 -13.24
CA VAL A 17 3.33 -47.71 -14.06
C VAL A 17 2.44 -47.13 -15.16
N MET A 18 2.57 -47.71 -16.32
CA MET A 18 1.92 -47.62 -17.62
C MET A 18 0.38 -47.54 -17.64
N GLY A 19 -0.13 -47.00 -18.74
CA GLY A 19 -1.50 -47.26 -19.18
C GLY A 19 -1.91 -46.38 -20.38
N SER A 20 -1.82 -46.94 -21.56
CA SER A 20 -2.30 -46.46 -22.87
C SER A 20 -3.81 -46.28 -22.93
N GLY A 21 -4.30 -45.31 -23.69
CA GLY A 21 -5.70 -45.20 -24.07
C GLY A 21 -5.99 -44.01 -24.96
N CYS A 22 -6.03 -44.24 -26.28
CA CYS A 22 -6.56 -43.30 -27.27
C CYS A 22 -8.05 -43.06 -27.06
N GLY A 23 -8.50 -41.79 -27.22
CA GLY A 23 -9.91 -41.48 -27.27
C GLY A 23 -10.11 -40.06 -27.78
N GLU A 24 -10.35 -39.92 -29.09
CA GLU A 24 -10.82 -38.69 -29.71
C GLU A 24 -12.22 -38.36 -29.18
N GLY A 25 -12.42 -37.11 -28.73
CA GLY A 25 -13.70 -36.59 -28.34
C GLY A 25 -13.75 -35.12 -28.52
N HIS A 26 -14.32 -34.67 -29.64
CA HIS A 26 -14.74 -33.31 -29.84
C HIS A 26 -15.81 -32.95 -28.78
N GLY A 27 -15.47 -32.04 -27.90
CA GLY A 27 -16.38 -31.47 -26.93
C GLY A 27 -16.19 -29.96 -26.83
N ASN A 28 -17.09 -29.21 -27.47
CA ASN A 28 -17.31 -27.80 -27.20
C ASN A 28 -17.60 -27.61 -25.70
N GLY A 29 -16.60 -27.22 -24.93
CA GLY A 29 -16.74 -26.92 -23.52
C GLY A 29 -16.65 -25.41 -23.31
N ASN A 30 -17.79 -24.77 -23.11
CA ASN A 30 -17.92 -23.44 -22.51
C ASN A 30 -16.95 -23.32 -21.33
N ALA A 31 -15.90 -22.54 -21.50
CA ALA A 31 -15.06 -22.09 -20.40
C ALA A 31 -15.87 -21.09 -19.57
N ASN A 32 -16.70 -21.58 -18.66
CA ASN A 32 -17.13 -20.84 -17.50
C ASN A 32 -15.89 -20.55 -16.66
N GLY A 33 -15.16 -19.50 -17.03
CA GLY A 33 -14.21 -18.85 -16.17
C GLY A 33 -14.98 -18.33 -14.95
N SER A 34 -14.99 -19.13 -13.89
CA SER A 34 -15.31 -18.67 -12.55
C SER A 34 -14.32 -17.54 -12.25
N SER A 35 -14.71 -16.32 -12.56
CA SER A 35 -14.03 -15.12 -12.06
C SER A 35 -14.18 -15.21 -10.55
N VAL A 36 -13.10 -15.62 -9.88
CA VAL A 36 -12.92 -15.33 -8.47
C VAL A 36 -13.02 -13.82 -8.39
N ALA A 37 -14.19 -13.31 -8.01
CA ALA A 37 -14.42 -11.90 -7.79
C ALA A 37 -13.44 -11.51 -6.69
N THR A 38 -12.30 -10.98 -7.10
CA THR A 38 -11.34 -10.37 -6.19
C THR A 38 -12.10 -9.24 -5.52
N ASN A 39 -12.35 -9.38 -4.21
CA ASN A 39 -12.95 -8.35 -3.38
C ASN A 39 -11.96 -7.17 -3.30
N LEU A 40 -11.83 -6.44 -4.39
CA LEU A 40 -11.00 -5.25 -4.48
C LEU A 40 -11.65 -4.16 -3.63
N ALA A 41 -10.92 -3.64 -2.66
CA ALA A 41 -11.28 -2.40 -1.99
C ALA A 41 -10.48 -1.27 -2.66
N PHE A 42 -11.20 -0.27 -3.13
CA PHE A 42 -10.61 0.95 -3.63
C PHE A 42 -10.39 1.91 -2.46
N THR A 43 -9.31 2.64 -2.50
CA THR A 43 -8.97 3.63 -1.47
C THR A 43 -8.54 4.91 -2.16
N LYS A 44 -9.06 6.03 -1.69
CA LYS A 44 -8.65 7.36 -2.15
C LYS A 44 -8.18 8.17 -0.96
N PHE A 45 -7.03 8.81 -1.13
CA PHE A 45 -6.42 9.71 -0.17
C PHE A 45 -6.60 11.12 -0.68
N PHE A 46 -7.24 11.96 0.10
CA PHE A 46 -7.45 13.36 -0.24
C PHE A 46 -6.57 14.22 0.67
N PHE A 47 -5.67 14.96 0.06
CA PHE A 47 -4.73 15.86 0.73
C PHE A 47 -5.21 17.29 0.58
N VAL A 48 -5.51 17.95 1.69
CA VAL A 48 -6.07 19.30 1.71
C VAL A 48 -4.98 20.30 2.03
N ILE A 49 -4.70 21.19 1.09
CA ILE A 49 -3.73 22.28 1.18
C ILE A 49 -4.51 23.57 1.31
N ALA A 50 -4.53 24.16 2.51
CA ALA A 50 -5.19 25.43 2.75
C ALA A 50 -4.52 26.54 1.95
N ARG A 51 -5.30 27.41 1.33
CA ARG A 51 -4.81 28.64 0.68
C ARG A 51 -4.62 29.79 1.67
N ALA A 52 -5.40 29.76 2.74
CA ALA A 52 -5.24 30.66 3.90
C ALA A 52 -5.59 29.85 5.16
N ASP A 53 -4.85 30.05 6.23
CA ASP A 53 -5.12 29.43 7.53
C ASP A 53 -5.96 30.41 8.36
N ASP A 54 -7.26 30.42 8.10
CA ASP A 54 -8.23 31.27 8.79
C ASP A 54 -9.34 30.42 9.46
N ASP A 55 -10.09 31.04 10.36
CA ASP A 55 -11.19 30.40 11.08
C ASP A 55 -12.30 29.91 10.15
N ALA A 56 -12.52 30.59 9.03
CA ALA A 56 -13.53 30.22 8.04
C ALA A 56 -13.13 28.94 7.31
N HIS A 57 -11.84 28.79 6.96
CA HIS A 57 -11.31 27.53 6.40
C HIS A 57 -11.48 26.37 7.38
N GLY A 58 -11.08 26.57 8.65
CA GLY A 58 -11.24 25.57 9.69
C GLY A 58 -12.69 25.13 9.90
N ALA A 59 -13.66 26.06 9.86
CA ALA A 59 -15.08 25.75 9.96
C ALA A 59 -15.58 24.94 8.76
N ARG A 60 -15.20 25.29 7.52
CA ARG A 60 -15.55 24.53 6.31
C ARG A 60 -14.97 23.12 6.33
N LEU A 61 -13.73 22.96 6.78
CA LEU A 61 -13.06 21.67 6.88
C LEU A 61 -13.78 20.75 7.87
N ARG A 62 -14.14 21.26 9.06
CA ARG A 62 -14.92 20.50 10.06
C ARG A 62 -16.28 20.10 9.54
N ALA A 63 -16.97 21.00 8.84
CA ALA A 63 -18.27 20.70 8.24
C ALA A 63 -18.16 19.65 7.13
N ALA A 64 -17.14 19.73 6.28
CA ALA A 64 -16.88 18.75 5.22
C ALA A 64 -16.58 17.37 5.84
N GLY A 65 -15.65 17.30 6.79
CA GLY A 65 -15.29 16.06 7.47
C GLY A 65 -16.49 15.41 8.16
N GLY A 66 -17.30 16.18 8.89
CA GLY A 66 -18.50 15.68 9.55
C GLY A 66 -19.56 15.13 8.60
N ASN A 67 -19.70 15.73 7.42
CA ASN A 67 -20.63 15.26 6.40
C ASN A 67 -20.16 13.96 5.74
N ILE A 68 -18.88 13.89 5.36
CA ILE A 68 -18.32 12.72 4.72
C ILE A 68 -18.34 11.53 5.69
N ALA A 69 -18.01 11.75 6.96
CA ALA A 69 -17.97 10.70 7.98
C ALA A 69 -19.32 9.98 8.19
N ARG A 70 -20.45 10.63 7.92
CA ARG A 70 -21.79 10.08 8.21
C ARG A 70 -22.17 8.80 7.45
N GLY A 71 -21.50 8.46 6.42
CA GLY A 71 -21.78 7.25 5.63
C GLY A 71 -20.73 6.16 5.76
N PHE A 72 -19.75 6.33 6.65
CA PHE A 72 -18.61 5.43 6.79
C PHE A 72 -18.37 5.01 8.22
N PHE A 73 -17.72 3.86 8.37
CA PHE A 73 -17.11 3.50 9.65
C PHE A 73 -15.82 4.30 9.82
N ASN A 74 -15.69 4.95 10.96
CA ASN A 74 -14.43 5.54 11.34
C ASN A 74 -13.48 4.42 11.78
N ASP A 75 -12.38 4.25 11.08
CA ASP A 75 -11.34 3.27 11.43
C ASP A 75 -10.83 3.45 12.87
N PHE A 76 -11.04 4.63 13.45
CA PHE A 76 -10.68 4.92 14.83
C PHE A 76 -11.50 4.13 15.85
N ASP A 77 -12.73 3.76 15.52
CA ASP A 77 -13.66 3.07 16.41
C ASP A 77 -13.60 1.54 16.23
N ILE A 78 -12.74 1.03 15.35
CA ILE A 78 -12.63 -0.40 15.07
C ILE A 78 -11.40 -0.96 15.79
N ASP A 79 -11.64 -1.81 16.78
CA ASP A 79 -10.59 -2.42 17.59
C ASP A 79 -9.98 -3.67 16.94
N ASP A 80 -10.64 -4.31 15.98
CA ASP A 80 -10.16 -5.51 15.31
C ASP A 80 -10.01 -5.34 13.79
N ALA A 81 -8.77 -5.38 13.34
CA ALA A 81 -8.43 -5.31 11.92
C ALA A 81 -8.99 -6.49 11.09
N ARG A 82 -9.30 -7.63 11.71
CA ARG A 82 -9.92 -8.77 11.04
C ARG A 82 -11.36 -8.45 10.66
N GLU A 83 -12.06 -7.71 11.49
CA GLU A 83 -13.42 -7.25 11.22
C GLU A 83 -13.46 -6.27 10.06
N LEU A 84 -12.47 -5.39 9.96
CA LEU A 84 -12.25 -4.48 8.83
C LEU A 84 -12.01 -5.25 7.52
N GLN A 85 -11.25 -6.33 7.56
CA GLN A 85 -10.96 -7.15 6.38
C GLN A 85 -12.14 -8.04 5.96
N ALA A 86 -12.88 -8.56 6.93
CA ALA A 86 -13.90 -9.58 6.66
C ALA A 86 -15.26 -9.01 6.26
N GLN A 87 -15.65 -7.84 6.76
CA GLN A 87 -17.05 -7.42 6.67
C GLN A 87 -17.29 -6.02 6.11
N ARG A 88 -16.34 -5.08 6.17
CA ARG A 88 -16.60 -3.66 5.89
C ARG A 88 -15.47 -3.00 5.13
N PHE A 89 -15.64 -2.89 3.82
CA PHE A 89 -14.72 -2.16 2.96
C PHE A 89 -15.01 -0.66 2.91
N GLU A 90 -16.00 -0.17 3.65
CA GLU A 90 -16.35 1.25 3.70
C GLU A 90 -15.84 1.84 5.01
N THR A 91 -14.66 2.43 4.94
CA THR A 91 -14.00 3.03 6.10
C THR A 91 -13.51 4.43 5.77
N ILE A 92 -13.43 5.26 6.82
CA ILE A 92 -12.88 6.60 6.75
C ILE A 92 -11.85 6.82 7.85
N GLN A 93 -10.78 7.53 7.51
CA GLN A 93 -9.73 7.89 8.44
C GLN A 93 -9.28 9.32 8.20
N PHE A 94 -9.33 10.12 9.26
CA PHE A 94 -8.84 11.49 9.25
C PHE A 94 -7.43 11.56 9.83
N CYS A 95 -6.56 12.32 9.17
CA CYS A 95 -5.20 12.53 9.61
C CYS A 95 -4.82 14.01 9.51
N VAL A 96 -3.92 14.42 10.38
CA VAL A 96 -3.35 15.76 10.40
C VAL A 96 -1.83 15.64 10.39
N ARG A 97 -1.16 16.37 9.52
CA ARG A 97 0.29 16.42 9.47
C ARG A 97 0.83 17.15 10.70
N GLU A 98 1.88 16.61 11.28
CA GLU A 98 2.64 17.26 12.35
C GLU A 98 3.84 18.04 11.78
N GLY A 99 4.18 19.11 12.44
CA GLY A 99 5.29 19.97 12.04
C GLY A 99 4.99 20.87 10.84
N ASP A 100 5.97 21.66 10.46
CA ASP A 100 5.86 22.64 9.38
C ASP A 100 5.88 21.97 7.99
N ALA A 101 5.28 22.65 7.02
CA ALA A 101 5.36 22.22 5.63
C ALA A 101 6.80 22.40 5.12
N PRO A 102 7.31 21.46 4.28
CA PRO A 102 8.57 21.69 3.61
C PRO A 102 8.51 22.97 2.79
N ALA A 103 9.52 23.83 2.94
CA ALA A 103 9.60 25.10 2.21
C ALA A 103 9.86 24.94 0.71
N ASP A 104 10.44 23.81 0.31
CA ASP A 104 11.04 23.62 -1.02
C ASP A 104 10.18 22.87 -2.02
N CYS A 105 8.86 22.90 -1.89
CA CYS A 105 7.99 22.30 -2.90
C CYS A 105 7.64 23.31 -4.00
N PRO A 106 8.05 23.08 -5.25
CA PRO A 106 7.63 23.89 -6.37
C PRO A 106 6.15 23.59 -6.69
N GLY A 107 5.26 24.43 -6.22
CA GLY A 107 3.81 24.26 -6.40
C GLY A 107 3.17 23.33 -5.37
N PRO A 108 1.85 23.07 -5.50
CA PRO A 108 1.12 22.20 -4.57
C PRO A 108 1.66 20.79 -4.55
N CYS A 109 2.07 20.32 -3.39
CA CYS A 109 2.61 18.97 -3.21
C CYS A 109 2.06 18.29 -1.97
N LEU A 110 2.07 16.95 -1.93
CA LEU A 110 1.50 16.19 -0.81
C LEU A 110 2.05 16.62 0.57
N PRO A 111 3.36 16.87 0.75
CA PRO A 111 3.89 17.31 2.02
C PRO A 111 3.37 18.67 2.52
N GLN A 112 2.81 19.51 1.65
CA GLN A 112 2.20 20.78 2.07
C GLN A 112 0.82 20.56 2.69
N ALA A 113 0.13 19.47 2.39
CA ALA A 113 -1.18 19.21 2.93
C ALA A 113 -1.12 19.00 4.45
N ARG A 114 -1.78 19.89 5.20
CA ARG A 114 -1.93 19.74 6.66
C ARG A 114 -2.94 18.66 7.01
N HIS A 115 -3.97 18.51 6.22
CA HIS A 115 -5.06 17.58 6.46
C HIS A 115 -5.12 16.51 5.36
N MET A 116 -5.40 15.28 5.75
CA MET A 116 -5.62 14.18 4.84
C MET A 116 -6.81 13.36 5.31
N VAL A 117 -7.66 12.92 4.39
CA VAL A 117 -8.67 11.91 4.66
C VAL A 117 -8.47 10.73 3.73
N GLN A 118 -8.45 9.56 4.31
CA GLN A 118 -8.47 8.28 3.60
C GLN A 118 -9.89 7.76 3.59
N VAL A 119 -10.37 7.39 2.42
CA VAL A 119 -11.69 6.76 2.25
C VAL A 119 -11.51 5.47 1.48
N SER A 120 -12.10 4.39 1.99
CA SER A 120 -12.10 3.09 1.32
C SER A 120 -13.52 2.63 1.06
N SER A 121 -13.76 2.09 -0.15
CA SER A 121 -15.06 1.53 -0.56
C SER A 121 -14.86 0.36 -1.51
N LYS A 122 -15.81 -0.59 -1.54
CA LYS A 122 -15.93 -1.61 -2.60
C LYS A 122 -16.34 -1.01 -3.93
N TYR A 123 -17.01 0.13 -3.90
CA TYR A 123 -17.58 0.79 -5.07
C TYR A 123 -16.74 2.00 -5.44
N ARG A 124 -15.96 1.89 -6.50
CA ARG A 124 -15.11 3.00 -6.98
C ARG A 124 -15.90 4.29 -7.26
N PRO A 125 -17.09 4.27 -7.86
CA PRO A 125 -17.89 5.48 -8.08
C PRO A 125 -18.17 6.27 -6.80
N ARG A 126 -18.33 5.60 -5.65
CA ARG A 126 -18.54 6.28 -4.38
C ARG A 126 -17.36 7.17 -3.97
N LEU A 127 -16.13 6.79 -4.34
CA LEU A 127 -14.95 7.63 -4.08
C LEU A 127 -14.98 8.91 -4.91
N GLN A 128 -15.54 8.85 -6.11
CA GLN A 128 -15.74 10.02 -6.95
C GLN A 128 -16.83 10.96 -6.39
N GLU A 129 -17.94 10.42 -5.93
CA GLU A 129 -19.01 11.20 -5.26
C GLU A 129 -18.45 11.96 -4.04
N ILE A 130 -17.56 11.32 -3.27
CA ILE A 130 -16.93 11.95 -2.12
C ILE A 130 -15.92 13.02 -2.53
N ASP A 131 -15.17 12.80 -3.60
CA ASP A 131 -14.26 13.81 -4.15
C ASP A 131 -15.03 15.08 -4.54
N GLU A 132 -16.13 14.93 -5.26
CA GLU A 132 -17.00 16.03 -5.69
C GLU A 132 -17.60 16.75 -4.47
N GLU A 133 -18.11 16.00 -3.50
CA GLU A 133 -18.68 16.58 -2.29
C GLU A 133 -17.64 17.33 -1.45
N LEU A 134 -16.44 16.76 -1.31
CA LEU A 134 -15.34 17.39 -0.59
C LEU A 134 -14.93 18.71 -1.25
N ARG A 135 -14.73 18.71 -2.56
CA ARG A 135 -14.39 19.90 -3.35
C ARG A 135 -15.48 20.96 -3.26
N ARG A 136 -16.73 20.56 -3.40
CA ARG A 136 -17.87 21.47 -3.30
C ARG A 136 -17.97 22.16 -1.93
N ARG A 137 -17.66 21.45 -0.83
CA ARG A 137 -17.75 22.00 0.53
C ARG A 137 -16.57 22.86 0.91
N ILE A 138 -15.38 22.46 0.52
CA ILE A 138 -14.16 23.23 0.81
C ILE A 138 -14.07 24.43 -0.11
N GLY A 139 -14.54 24.31 -1.37
CA GLY A 139 -14.52 25.38 -2.35
C GLY A 139 -13.12 25.90 -2.60
N ASP A 140 -13.01 27.19 -2.86
CA ASP A 140 -11.74 27.85 -3.17
C ASP A 140 -10.83 28.07 -1.96
N SER A 141 -11.24 27.68 -0.75
CA SER A 141 -10.42 27.88 0.46
C SER A 141 -9.22 26.93 0.54
N ALA A 142 -9.22 25.86 -0.24
CA ALA A 142 -8.10 24.93 -0.31
C ALA A 142 -7.95 24.30 -1.69
N GLU A 143 -6.76 23.79 -1.95
CA GLU A 143 -6.50 22.88 -3.04
C GLU A 143 -6.54 21.44 -2.52
N ILE A 144 -7.11 20.53 -3.31
CA ILE A 144 -7.23 19.11 -2.96
C ILE A 144 -6.45 18.28 -3.98
N LEU A 145 -5.35 17.71 -3.54
CA LEU A 145 -4.66 16.66 -4.28
C LEU A 145 -5.22 15.29 -3.87
N SER A 146 -5.22 14.34 -4.78
CA SER A 146 -5.67 13.00 -4.43
C SER A 146 -4.79 11.91 -5.04
N LEU A 147 -4.68 10.80 -4.30
CA LEU A 147 -4.09 9.55 -4.76
C LEU A 147 -5.15 8.47 -4.65
N GLU A 148 -5.28 7.65 -5.66
CA GLU A 148 -6.20 6.52 -5.65
C GLU A 148 -5.44 5.21 -5.82
N GLY A 149 -5.90 4.16 -5.15
CA GLY A 149 -5.33 2.84 -5.28
C GLY A 149 -6.31 1.74 -4.92
N ALA A 150 -6.06 0.55 -5.42
CA ALA A 150 -6.80 -0.65 -5.08
C ALA A 150 -5.89 -1.58 -4.27
N PHE A 151 -6.41 -2.12 -3.17
CA PHE A 151 -5.72 -3.16 -2.44
C PHE A 151 -5.76 -4.46 -3.25
N ARG A 152 -4.59 -4.99 -3.55
CA ARG A 152 -4.40 -6.25 -4.26
C ARG A 152 -3.38 -7.10 -3.54
N ASN A 153 -3.49 -8.42 -3.67
CA ASN A 153 -2.44 -9.30 -3.19
C ASN A 153 -1.13 -9.03 -3.94
N PRO A 154 0.02 -9.09 -3.24
CA PRO A 154 1.33 -8.94 -3.87
C PRO A 154 1.52 -9.95 -5.02
N ARG A 155 1.94 -9.45 -6.18
CA ARG A 155 2.11 -10.30 -7.38
C ARG A 155 3.51 -10.90 -7.50
N TYR A 156 4.48 -10.37 -6.76
CA TYR A 156 5.90 -10.71 -6.90
C TYR A 156 6.48 -11.44 -5.70
N SER A 157 5.68 -11.69 -4.68
CA SER A 157 6.11 -12.41 -3.47
C SER A 157 5.60 -13.84 -3.51
N SER A 158 6.38 -14.78 -2.97
CA SER A 158 5.87 -16.13 -2.78
C SER A 158 4.74 -16.17 -1.76
N ALA A 159 3.91 -17.22 -1.83
CA ALA A 159 2.83 -17.41 -0.87
C ALA A 159 3.36 -17.52 0.57
N GLU A 160 4.52 -18.14 0.76
CA GLU A 160 5.18 -18.31 2.05
C GLU A 160 5.61 -16.95 2.63
N LEU A 161 6.20 -16.07 1.80
CA LEU A 161 6.62 -14.75 2.25
C LEU A 161 5.42 -13.87 2.61
N VAL A 162 4.35 -13.93 1.82
CA VAL A 162 3.08 -13.24 2.13
C VAL A 162 2.51 -13.75 3.44
N GLN A 163 2.49 -15.07 3.64
CA GLN A 163 1.98 -15.70 4.85
C GLN A 163 2.84 -15.35 6.08
N TYR A 164 4.17 -15.38 5.94
CA TYR A 164 5.11 -14.95 6.98
C TYR A 164 4.88 -13.50 7.38
N SER A 165 4.85 -12.58 6.42
CA SER A 165 4.64 -11.16 6.68
C SER A 165 3.27 -10.89 7.32
N THR A 166 2.22 -11.60 6.89
CA THR A 166 0.88 -11.45 7.47
C THR A 166 0.79 -11.94 8.90
N ARG A 167 1.46 -13.06 9.22
CA ARG A 167 1.45 -13.61 10.59
C ARG A 167 2.21 -12.75 11.60
N ASN A 168 3.29 -12.12 11.15
CA ASN A 168 4.19 -11.37 12.03
C ASN A 168 3.93 -9.86 12.01
N ALA A 169 3.07 -9.39 11.09
CA ALA A 169 2.70 -7.98 11.07
C ALA A 169 1.81 -7.63 12.28
N PRO A 170 1.98 -6.44 12.86
CA PRO A 170 1.09 -5.96 13.89
C PRO A 170 -0.33 -5.88 13.33
N PRO A 171 -1.35 -6.21 14.12
CA PRO A 171 -2.73 -5.97 13.72
C PRO A 171 -2.94 -4.46 13.53
N ARG A 172 -3.75 -4.09 12.55
CA ARG A 172 -4.20 -2.70 12.45
C ARG A 172 -5.03 -2.41 13.68
N ARG A 173 -4.56 -1.49 14.51
CA ARG A 173 -5.28 -1.07 15.71
C ARG A 173 -5.80 0.34 15.50
N SER A 174 -7.08 0.52 15.79
CA SER A 174 -7.67 1.84 15.89
C SER A 174 -7.17 2.55 17.16
N GLY A 175 -7.03 3.82 17.11
CA GLY A 175 -6.97 4.68 18.27
C GLY A 175 -5.60 4.88 18.90
N ARG A 176 -5.12 4.01 19.73
CA ARG A 176 -4.02 4.37 20.64
C ARG A 176 -2.62 3.97 20.16
N LEU A 177 -2.47 2.89 19.41
CA LEU A 177 -1.16 2.30 19.13
C LEU A 177 -0.61 2.61 17.74
N SER A 178 -1.46 2.87 16.76
CA SER A 178 -1.03 3.18 15.38
C SER A 178 -1.41 4.61 15.02
N LYS A 179 -0.82 5.57 15.74
CA LYS A 179 -1.16 6.98 15.54
C LYS A 179 -0.53 7.59 14.30
N ASN A 180 0.68 7.14 13.97
CA ASN A 180 1.41 7.68 12.84
C ASN A 180 0.94 7.01 11.56
N VAL A 181 0.71 7.83 10.56
CA VAL A 181 0.32 7.43 9.20
C VAL A 181 1.33 8.01 8.23
N ILE A 182 1.89 7.13 7.40
CA ILE A 182 2.89 7.52 6.42
C ILE A 182 2.47 6.99 5.06
N LEU A 183 2.50 7.87 4.05
CA LEU A 183 2.25 7.52 2.66
C LEU A 183 3.47 7.82 1.82
N LEU A 184 3.85 6.86 1.00
CA LEU A 184 4.93 6.98 0.03
C LEU A 184 4.40 6.54 -1.34
N PRO A 185 4.02 7.48 -2.21
CA PRO A 185 3.70 7.18 -3.59
C PRO A 185 4.96 6.78 -4.34
N MET A 186 4.85 5.82 -5.24
CA MET A 186 5.99 5.31 -6.00
C MET A 186 5.54 4.86 -7.38
N ARG A 187 6.45 4.93 -8.33
CA ARG A 187 6.33 4.24 -9.62
C ARG A 187 7.61 3.47 -9.93
N LYS A 188 7.48 2.48 -10.76
CA LYS A 188 8.60 1.75 -11.31
C LYS A 188 9.00 2.33 -12.67
N THR A 189 10.26 2.16 -13.03
CA THR A 189 10.73 2.53 -14.38
C THR A 189 10.22 1.54 -15.43
N SER A 190 10.25 1.92 -16.70
CA SER A 190 9.85 1.03 -17.81
C SER A 190 10.70 -0.23 -17.86
N GLU A 191 12.00 -0.13 -17.55
CA GLU A 191 12.90 -1.29 -17.52
C GLU A 191 12.48 -2.33 -16.47
N TRP A 192 11.82 -1.90 -15.38
CA TRP A 192 11.25 -2.85 -14.44
C TRP A 192 10.10 -3.64 -15.04
N TRP A 193 9.24 -2.98 -15.79
CA TRP A 193 8.06 -3.61 -16.38
C TRP A 193 8.42 -4.52 -17.55
N GLU A 194 9.50 -4.23 -18.27
CA GLU A 194 10.06 -5.08 -19.33
C GLU A 194 10.65 -6.39 -18.82
N LYS A 195 11.05 -6.45 -17.52
CA LYS A 195 11.56 -7.68 -16.93
C LYS A 195 10.50 -8.77 -16.86
N SER A 196 10.92 -10.01 -17.03
CA SER A 196 10.06 -11.17 -16.80
C SER A 196 9.56 -11.22 -15.34
N ALA A 197 8.46 -11.93 -15.10
CA ALA A 197 7.94 -12.12 -13.75
C ALA A 197 8.96 -12.81 -12.83
N LEU A 198 9.75 -13.75 -13.37
CA LEU A 198 10.79 -14.47 -12.63
C LEU A 198 11.94 -13.55 -12.22
N GLU A 199 12.41 -12.70 -13.15
CA GLU A 199 13.44 -11.70 -12.83
C GLU A 199 12.95 -10.74 -11.74
N ARG A 200 11.74 -10.18 -11.87
CA ARG A 200 11.17 -9.32 -10.82
C ARG A 200 11.08 -10.02 -9.48
N HIS A 201 10.71 -11.29 -9.48
CA HIS A 201 10.64 -12.11 -8.28
C HIS A 201 12.00 -12.29 -7.62
N SER A 202 13.09 -12.47 -8.38
CA SER A 202 14.44 -12.67 -7.84
C SER A 202 14.93 -11.50 -6.99
N TYR A 203 14.50 -10.26 -7.27
CA TYR A 203 14.87 -9.09 -6.49
C TYR A 203 14.35 -9.10 -5.04
N PHE A 204 13.36 -9.95 -4.75
CA PHE A 204 12.80 -10.04 -3.39
C PHE A 204 13.64 -10.89 -2.44
N TYR A 205 14.49 -11.76 -2.96
CA TYR A 205 15.22 -12.74 -2.14
C TYR A 205 16.70 -12.40 -1.99
N PRO A 206 17.30 -12.82 -0.87
CA PRO A 206 18.75 -12.70 -0.72
C PRO A 206 19.45 -13.60 -1.74
N HIS A 207 20.51 -13.07 -2.31
CA HIS A 207 21.36 -13.77 -3.26
C HIS A 207 22.81 -13.26 -3.17
N VAL A 208 23.72 -13.93 -3.84
CA VAL A 208 25.10 -13.44 -4.03
C VAL A 208 25.15 -12.81 -5.42
N ASP A 209 25.58 -11.56 -5.48
CA ASP A 209 25.87 -10.93 -6.77
C ASP A 209 27.07 -11.64 -7.43
N HIS A 210 26.83 -12.20 -8.61
CA HIS A 210 27.84 -12.99 -9.33
C HIS A 210 29.05 -12.18 -9.79
N ASN A 211 28.91 -10.86 -9.95
CA ASN A 211 29.98 -10.01 -10.41
C ASN A 211 30.92 -9.56 -9.28
N SER A 212 30.34 -9.25 -8.12
CA SER A 212 31.07 -8.71 -6.98
C SER A 212 31.32 -9.75 -5.87
N ALA A 213 30.73 -10.94 -5.97
CA ALA A 213 30.68 -11.95 -4.91
C ALA A 213 30.12 -11.41 -3.56
N THR A 214 29.37 -10.30 -3.62
CA THR A 214 28.83 -9.63 -2.42
C THR A 214 27.44 -10.18 -2.10
N PRO A 215 27.15 -10.48 -0.83
CA PRO A 215 25.80 -10.83 -0.39
C PRO A 215 24.85 -9.64 -0.57
N VAL A 216 23.73 -9.88 -1.23
CA VAL A 216 22.64 -8.91 -1.44
C VAL A 216 21.41 -9.37 -0.65
N LYS A 217 20.82 -8.48 0.10
CA LYS A 217 19.67 -8.81 0.95
C LYS A 217 18.37 -9.02 0.15
N GLY A 218 18.22 -8.30 -0.94
CA GLY A 218 16.93 -8.19 -1.62
C GLY A 218 15.87 -7.46 -0.79
N HIS A 219 14.74 -7.22 -1.38
CA HIS A 219 13.65 -6.45 -0.74
C HIS A 219 13.17 -7.07 0.58
N ALA A 220 13.02 -8.39 0.63
CA ALA A 220 12.46 -9.07 1.81
C ALA A 220 13.30 -8.85 3.08
N LEU A 221 14.63 -9.05 3.00
CA LEU A 221 15.51 -8.82 4.14
C LEU A 221 15.75 -7.33 4.40
N ALA A 222 15.74 -6.48 3.36
CA ALA A 222 15.85 -5.04 3.54
C ALA A 222 14.68 -4.49 4.36
N ALA A 223 13.48 -5.06 4.20
CA ALA A 223 12.26 -4.67 4.89
C ALA A 223 11.96 -5.47 6.17
N GLU A 224 12.73 -6.51 6.49
CA GLU A 224 12.40 -7.50 7.54
C GLU A 224 12.10 -6.89 8.90
N LYS A 225 12.91 -5.90 9.32
CA LYS A 225 12.72 -5.23 10.61
C LYS A 225 11.36 -4.53 10.75
N GLY A 226 10.79 -4.12 9.63
CA GLY A 226 9.48 -3.46 9.62
C GLY A 226 8.30 -4.42 9.81
N ILE A 227 8.48 -5.72 9.54
CA ILE A 227 7.37 -6.68 9.57
C ILE A 227 6.68 -6.71 10.94
N PRO A 228 7.39 -6.85 12.09
CA PRO A 228 6.74 -6.88 13.40
C PRO A 228 6.39 -5.50 13.97
N ALA A 229 6.90 -4.42 13.40
CA ALA A 229 6.76 -3.07 13.95
C ALA A 229 5.76 -2.18 13.19
N LEU A 230 5.53 -2.45 11.91
CA LEU A 230 4.77 -1.57 11.03
C LEU A 230 3.57 -2.31 10.44
N PHE A 231 2.38 -1.76 10.63
CA PHE A 231 1.27 -2.13 9.76
C PHE A 231 1.53 -1.55 8.37
N ARG A 232 1.42 -2.37 7.33
CA ARG A 232 1.71 -1.97 5.95
C ARG A 232 0.64 -2.42 4.99
N ARG A 233 0.30 -1.53 4.04
CA ARG A 233 -0.46 -1.86 2.84
C ARG A 233 0.19 -1.25 1.60
N VAL A 234 0.02 -1.90 0.47
CA VAL A 234 0.37 -1.34 -0.84
C VAL A 234 -0.92 -1.25 -1.64
N TYR A 235 -1.25 -0.05 -2.04
CA TYR A 235 -2.37 0.24 -2.93
C TYR A 235 -1.82 0.39 -4.34
N HIS A 236 -2.36 -0.37 -5.26
CA HIS A 236 -1.94 -0.37 -6.66
C HIS A 236 -2.82 0.57 -7.47
N ASN A 237 -2.26 1.25 -8.46
CA ASN A 237 -3.05 2.06 -9.38
C ASN A 237 -4.15 1.17 -9.99
N PRO A 238 -5.43 1.53 -9.85
CA PRO A 238 -6.54 0.70 -10.30
C PRO A 238 -6.60 0.60 -11.84
N ASP A 239 -6.09 1.61 -12.53
CA ASP A 239 -6.14 1.73 -13.99
C ASP A 239 -4.89 1.17 -14.69
N GLY A 240 -3.98 0.58 -13.92
CA GLY A 240 -2.75 -0.06 -14.42
C GLY A 240 -1.49 0.69 -14.04
N TYR A 241 -0.36 0.21 -14.55
CA TYR A 241 0.96 0.78 -14.28
C TYR A 241 1.46 1.58 -15.47
N GLU A 242 2.57 2.32 -15.30
CA GLU A 242 3.25 3.12 -16.32
C GLU A 242 2.38 4.24 -16.91
N ARG A 243 1.41 4.72 -16.18
CA ARG A 243 0.59 5.85 -16.64
C ARG A 243 1.33 7.15 -16.45
N ALA A 244 1.36 7.97 -17.51
CA ALA A 244 2.06 9.25 -17.49
C ALA A 244 1.53 10.17 -16.38
N GLY A 245 2.43 10.66 -15.53
CA GLY A 245 2.10 11.57 -14.44
C GLY A 245 1.45 10.89 -13.21
N GLU A 246 1.21 9.58 -13.23
CA GLU A 246 0.60 8.84 -12.13
C GLU A 246 1.63 7.95 -11.40
N PHE A 247 1.30 7.58 -10.17
CA PHE A 247 2.07 6.59 -9.40
C PHE A 247 1.49 5.19 -9.62
N ASP A 248 2.37 4.19 -9.70
CA ASP A 248 1.97 2.78 -9.79
C ASP A 248 1.46 2.24 -8.47
N PHE A 249 2.00 2.79 -7.37
CA PHE A 249 1.74 2.31 -6.01
C PHE A 249 1.67 3.47 -5.03
N VAL A 250 0.89 3.27 -3.98
CA VAL A 250 0.95 4.03 -2.74
C VAL A 250 1.26 3.07 -1.61
N SER A 251 2.48 3.13 -1.09
CA SER A 251 2.81 2.43 0.16
C SER A 251 2.26 3.20 1.33
N TYR A 252 1.48 2.51 2.15
CA TYR A 252 0.81 3.03 3.32
C TYR A 252 1.33 2.31 4.56
N PHE A 253 1.68 3.06 5.59
CA PHE A 253 2.15 2.52 6.86
C PHE A 253 1.42 3.16 8.03
N GLU A 254 1.23 2.37 9.08
CA GLU A 254 0.79 2.83 10.39
C GLU A 254 1.74 2.29 11.46
N CYS A 255 2.07 3.10 12.44
CA CYS A 255 2.88 2.68 13.59
C CYS A 255 2.66 3.59 14.80
N ASP A 256 3.10 3.12 15.96
CA ASP A 256 3.24 3.95 17.16
C ASP A 256 4.48 4.85 17.09
N ASP A 257 4.64 5.71 18.10
CA ASP A 257 5.76 6.63 18.16
C ASP A 257 7.11 5.91 18.34
N GLU A 258 7.10 4.78 19.03
CA GLU A 258 8.30 3.97 19.32
C GLU A 258 8.81 3.27 18.06
N SER A 259 7.92 2.98 17.11
CA SER A 259 8.23 2.31 15.86
C SER A 259 8.65 3.25 14.72
N LEU A 260 8.54 4.57 14.88
CA LEU A 260 9.00 5.54 13.86
C LEU A 260 10.49 5.36 13.47
N PRO A 261 11.43 5.15 14.43
CA PRO A 261 12.82 4.90 14.07
C PRO A 261 13.00 3.60 13.26
N VAL A 262 12.15 2.60 13.48
CA VAL A 262 12.17 1.36 12.69
C VAL A 262 11.74 1.64 11.27
N PHE A 263 10.70 2.46 11.07
CA PHE A 263 10.29 2.90 9.73
C PHE A 263 11.46 3.58 8.99
N ASP A 264 12.15 4.53 9.63
CA ASP A 264 13.27 5.23 9.01
C ASP A 264 14.44 4.29 8.67
N GLN A 265 14.74 3.31 9.52
CA GLN A 265 15.72 2.26 9.23
C GLN A 265 15.31 1.39 8.03
N VAL A 266 14.06 1.00 7.95
CA VAL A 266 13.54 0.19 6.84
C VAL A 266 13.65 0.95 5.52
N ILE A 267 13.21 2.21 5.49
CA ILE A 267 13.30 3.04 4.28
C ILE A 267 14.76 3.24 3.86
N SER A 268 15.65 3.50 4.82
CA SER A 268 17.09 3.59 4.53
C SER A 268 17.66 2.30 3.95
N SER A 269 17.27 1.15 4.52
CA SER A 269 17.71 -0.18 4.03
C SER A 269 17.17 -0.49 2.64
N LEU A 270 15.92 -0.11 2.35
CA LEU A 270 15.32 -0.30 1.03
C LEU A 270 16.01 0.56 -0.03
N ARG A 271 16.42 1.78 0.31
CA ARG A 271 17.12 2.73 -0.58
C ARG A 271 18.59 2.39 -0.83
N ASP A 272 19.19 1.51 -0.05
CA ASP A 272 20.56 1.04 -0.32
C ASP A 272 20.55 0.08 -1.51
N VAL A 273 20.78 0.62 -2.69
CA VAL A 273 20.74 -0.13 -3.96
C VAL A 273 21.76 -1.27 -4.01
N ARG A 274 22.83 -1.23 -3.22
CA ARG A 274 23.82 -2.33 -3.13
C ARG A 274 23.26 -3.52 -2.41
N GLN A 275 22.35 -3.29 -1.47
CA GLN A 275 21.71 -4.33 -0.65
C GLN A 275 20.31 -4.68 -1.16
N ASN A 276 19.67 -3.75 -1.87
CA ASN A 276 18.35 -3.92 -2.48
C ASN A 276 18.35 -3.35 -3.92
N PRO A 277 18.86 -4.08 -4.90
CA PRO A 277 18.96 -3.61 -6.28
C PRO A 277 17.62 -3.26 -6.94
N GLU A 278 16.51 -3.77 -6.42
CA GLU A 278 15.16 -3.38 -6.88
C GLU A 278 14.95 -1.87 -6.84
N TRP A 279 15.59 -1.19 -5.87
CA TRP A 279 15.38 0.24 -5.68
C TRP A 279 15.94 1.11 -6.81
N CYS A 280 16.86 0.59 -7.65
CA CYS A 280 17.29 1.25 -8.88
C CYS A 280 16.13 1.53 -9.85
N TYR A 281 15.06 0.75 -9.76
CA TYR A 281 13.87 0.86 -10.59
C TYR A 281 12.72 1.60 -9.90
N VAL A 282 12.94 2.18 -8.71
CA VAL A 282 11.92 2.91 -7.96
C VAL A 282 12.11 4.40 -8.15
N GLN A 283 11.05 5.09 -8.54
CA GLN A 283 10.94 6.53 -8.48
C GLN A 283 9.94 6.88 -7.37
N GLU A 284 10.48 7.42 -6.28
CA GLU A 284 9.67 7.85 -5.15
C GLU A 284 9.02 9.20 -5.44
N GLY A 285 7.75 9.31 -5.10
CA GLY A 285 7.08 10.60 -4.98
C GLY A 285 7.30 11.22 -3.59
N PRO A 286 6.73 12.40 -3.36
CA PRO A 286 6.84 13.09 -2.09
C PRO A 286 6.12 12.32 -0.98
N MET A 287 6.85 11.99 0.09
CA MET A 287 6.30 11.31 1.26
C MET A 287 5.44 12.26 2.08
N TRP A 288 4.29 11.77 2.52
CA TRP A 288 3.45 12.45 3.49
C TRP A 288 3.48 11.73 4.83
N ARG A 289 3.63 12.48 5.94
CA ARG A 289 3.57 11.96 7.31
C ARG A 289 2.59 12.77 8.13
N GLY A 290 1.78 12.10 8.93
CA GLY A 290 0.85 12.75 9.85
C GLY A 290 0.34 11.79 10.91
N ARG A 291 -0.59 12.28 11.72
CA ARG A 291 -1.22 11.51 12.78
C ARG A 291 -2.71 11.35 12.54
N ARG A 292 -3.19 10.20 12.90
CA ARG A 292 -4.61 9.89 12.93
C ARG A 292 -5.32 10.75 13.97
N VAL A 293 -6.43 11.33 13.57
CA VAL A 293 -7.35 12.08 14.44
C VAL A 293 -8.76 11.55 14.28
N LEU A 294 -9.59 11.73 15.30
CA LEU A 294 -10.96 11.25 15.24
C LEU A 294 -11.75 11.93 14.12
N ARG A 295 -11.54 13.22 13.96
CA ARG A 295 -12.21 14.05 12.96
C ARG A 295 -11.44 15.37 12.77
N TRP A 296 -11.57 15.98 11.61
CA TRP A 296 -11.13 17.35 11.43
C TRP A 296 -12.06 18.33 12.15
#